data_1504edc8848d00edc9a82b230d5dfd03
#
_entry.id   1504edc8848d00edc9a82b230d5dfd03
#
_cell.length_a   1.000
_cell.length_b   1.000
_cell.length_c   1.000
_cell.angle_alpha   90.00
_cell.angle_beta   90.00
_cell.angle_gamma   90.00
#
_symmetry.space_group_name_H-M   'P 1'
#
loop_
_entity.id
_entity.type
_entity.pdbx_description
1 polymer ?
#
loop_
_entity_poly.entity_id
_entity_poly.type
_entity_poly.pdbx_seq_one_letter_code
_entity_poly.pdbx_strand_id
1 'polypeptide(L)'
;MLGVFVSAEGFEMQSMGMNSYLYAPKDDMKHRHSWRELYTEKEEESMRSLIAAAEEHNILFIFALSPGSDVVYSQEDDVNFLKSKLQQAARLGCRAYALLFDDIDTRLCPADQEIFGSPGRAQVALTNEIYQALGCPETFLFCPTEYCASRAVPNVAKSTYLATLGTDLAQGINILWTGPIVVSKTIPTLGIRDLARLLKRSIVLWDNLHANDYDQRRVFLGPYCGRPLALRRRKLIQGVLTNPNCEFEANFVALHTLAQWAR
;
A
#
# COMPACT_ATOMS: atom_id res chain seq x y z
N MET A 1 -2.68 8.07 -9.47
CA MET A 1 -3.21 6.75 -9.06
C MET A 1 -4.51 6.97 -8.30
N LEU A 2 -5.57 6.32 -8.70
CA LEU A 2 -6.86 6.30 -8.03
C LEU A 2 -7.34 4.85 -8.06
N GLY A 3 -7.50 4.22 -6.91
CA GLY A 3 -7.77 2.79 -6.85
C GLY A 3 -8.48 2.34 -5.59
N VAL A 4 -8.84 1.09 -5.56
CA VAL A 4 -9.65 0.42 -4.55
C VAL A 4 -8.91 -0.84 -4.07
N PHE A 5 -9.19 -1.26 -2.84
CA PHE A 5 -8.60 -2.44 -2.21
C PHE A 5 -9.44 -3.72 -2.34
N VAL A 6 -10.67 -3.65 -2.85
CA VAL A 6 -11.64 -4.76 -2.85
C VAL A 6 -12.01 -5.15 -4.27
N SER A 7 -12.38 -6.41 -4.49
CA SER A 7 -12.86 -6.93 -5.76
C SER A 7 -14.08 -6.13 -6.24
N ALA A 8 -13.85 -5.17 -7.12
CA ALA A 8 -14.88 -4.47 -7.84
C ALA A 8 -14.88 -4.99 -9.28
N GLU A 9 -16.02 -5.03 -9.92
CA GLU A 9 -16.07 -5.30 -11.34
C GLU A 9 -15.29 -4.20 -12.08
N GLY A 10 -14.27 -4.57 -12.87
CA GLY A 10 -13.35 -3.65 -13.52
C GLY A 10 -14.05 -2.58 -14.37
N PHE A 11 -15.19 -2.91 -14.95
CA PHE A 11 -16.04 -1.99 -15.72
C PHE A 11 -16.55 -0.81 -14.88
N GLU A 12 -17.00 -1.03 -13.64
CA GLU A 12 -17.50 0.05 -12.79
C GLU A 12 -16.37 0.98 -12.36
N MET A 13 -15.22 0.44 -11.99
CA MET A 13 -14.03 1.21 -11.65
C MET A 13 -13.60 2.13 -12.81
N GLN A 14 -13.53 1.59 -14.03
CA GLN A 14 -13.17 2.33 -15.23
C GLN A 14 -14.19 3.45 -15.53
N SER A 15 -15.48 3.17 -15.42
CA SER A 15 -16.55 4.15 -15.67
C SER A 15 -16.48 5.34 -14.72
N MET A 16 -16.02 5.13 -13.48
CA MET A 16 -15.77 6.17 -12.50
C MET A 16 -14.42 6.88 -12.69
N GLY A 17 -13.56 6.42 -13.62
CA GLY A 17 -12.24 6.97 -13.88
C GLY A 17 -11.17 6.50 -12.89
N MET A 18 -11.41 5.39 -12.22
CA MET A 18 -10.39 4.70 -11.41
C MET A 18 -9.44 3.95 -12.34
N ASN A 19 -8.17 3.88 -11.96
CA ASN A 19 -7.12 3.31 -12.82
C ASN A 19 -6.19 2.34 -12.10
N SER A 20 -6.48 1.97 -10.85
CA SER A 20 -5.62 1.09 -10.09
C SER A 20 -6.42 0.23 -9.12
N TYR A 21 -6.02 -1.03 -8.98
CA TYR A 21 -6.53 -1.98 -8.01
C TYR A 21 -5.38 -2.56 -7.21
N LEU A 22 -5.37 -2.36 -5.89
CA LEU A 22 -4.38 -2.97 -5.00
C LEU A 22 -4.93 -4.29 -4.45
N TYR A 23 -4.31 -5.39 -4.85
CA TYR A 23 -4.65 -6.73 -4.37
C TYR A 23 -3.97 -6.99 -3.02
N ALA A 24 -4.71 -6.86 -1.94
CA ALA A 24 -4.26 -7.11 -0.56
C ALA A 24 -5.37 -7.72 0.30
N PRO A 25 -6.01 -8.83 -0.13
CA PRO A 25 -7.16 -9.40 0.58
C PRO A 25 -6.73 -10.08 1.88
N LYS A 26 -7.51 -9.90 2.94
CA LYS A 26 -7.24 -10.49 4.26
C LYS A 26 -7.44 -12.00 4.33
N ASP A 27 -8.26 -12.54 3.44
CA ASP A 27 -8.59 -13.96 3.31
C ASP A 27 -7.61 -14.74 2.42
N ASP A 28 -6.73 -14.06 1.69
CA ASP A 28 -5.58 -14.72 1.06
C ASP A 28 -4.47 -14.94 2.08
N MET A 29 -4.41 -16.16 2.60
CA MET A 29 -3.38 -16.53 3.59
C MET A 29 -1.96 -16.33 3.06
N LYS A 30 -1.75 -16.48 1.75
CA LYS A 30 -0.43 -16.37 1.10
C LYS A 30 -0.01 -14.93 0.81
N HIS A 31 -0.93 -13.97 0.98
CA HIS A 31 -0.61 -12.56 0.96
C HIS A 31 0.12 -12.11 2.24
N ARG A 32 -0.20 -12.70 3.42
CA ARG A 32 0.33 -12.26 4.71
C ARG A 32 0.81 -13.41 5.60
N HIS A 33 -0.07 -14.29 6.05
CA HIS A 33 0.25 -15.32 7.05
C HIS A 33 1.25 -16.35 6.52
N SER A 34 1.00 -16.89 5.33
CA SER A 34 1.84 -17.89 4.67
C SER A 34 2.59 -17.27 3.48
N TRP A 35 3.14 -16.07 3.66
CA TRP A 35 3.74 -15.29 2.58
C TRP A 35 4.93 -15.97 1.89
N ARG A 36 5.60 -16.90 2.56
CA ARG A 36 6.69 -17.71 2.01
C ARG A 36 6.22 -18.76 1.00
N GLU A 37 4.93 -19.18 1.09
CA GLU A 37 4.38 -20.18 0.20
C GLU A 37 4.05 -19.59 -1.17
N LEU A 38 4.49 -20.24 -2.23
CA LEU A 38 4.09 -19.88 -3.59
C LEU A 38 2.63 -20.27 -3.84
N TYR A 39 1.99 -19.60 -4.79
CA TYR A 39 0.67 -19.98 -5.27
C TYR A 39 0.75 -21.31 -6.03
N THR A 40 -0.27 -22.14 -5.86
CA THR A 40 -0.48 -23.37 -6.64
C THR A 40 -0.93 -23.01 -8.05
N GLU A 41 -0.85 -23.97 -9.00
CA GLU A 41 -1.29 -23.75 -10.39
C GLU A 41 -2.73 -23.25 -10.48
N LYS A 42 -3.65 -23.76 -9.63
CA LYS A 42 -5.03 -23.31 -9.58
C LYS A 42 -5.17 -21.86 -9.08
N GLU A 43 -4.40 -21.48 -8.08
CA GLU A 43 -4.37 -20.11 -7.57
C GLU A 43 -3.71 -19.16 -8.57
N GLU A 44 -2.65 -19.62 -9.28
CA GLU A 44 -2.04 -18.87 -10.38
C GLU A 44 -3.02 -18.58 -11.52
N GLU A 45 -3.84 -19.57 -11.89
CA GLU A 45 -4.86 -19.38 -12.93
C GLU A 45 -5.89 -18.33 -12.52
N SER A 46 -6.35 -18.37 -11.27
CA SER A 46 -7.25 -17.37 -10.72
C SER A 46 -6.61 -15.98 -10.70
N MET A 47 -5.36 -15.87 -10.26
CA MET A 47 -4.61 -14.61 -10.24
C MET A 47 -4.40 -14.06 -11.66
N ARG A 48 -4.03 -14.91 -12.60
CA ARG A 48 -3.87 -14.52 -14.02
C ARG A 48 -5.16 -13.98 -14.61
N SER A 49 -6.29 -14.60 -14.29
CA SER A 49 -7.62 -14.13 -14.71
C SER A 49 -7.93 -12.74 -14.17
N LEU A 50 -7.61 -12.47 -12.89
CA LEU A 50 -7.80 -11.14 -12.29
C LEU A 50 -6.89 -10.08 -12.93
N ILE A 51 -5.62 -10.42 -13.18
CA ILE A 51 -4.68 -9.51 -13.84
C ILE A 51 -5.14 -9.18 -15.26
N ALA A 52 -5.57 -10.19 -16.03
CA ALA A 52 -6.07 -10.02 -17.39
C ALA A 52 -7.35 -9.15 -17.42
N ALA A 53 -8.30 -9.41 -16.51
CA ALA A 53 -9.51 -8.61 -16.40
C ALA A 53 -9.21 -7.14 -16.05
N ALA A 54 -8.24 -6.90 -15.17
CA ALA A 54 -7.80 -5.53 -14.86
C ALA A 54 -7.20 -4.84 -16.10
N GLU A 55 -6.37 -5.55 -16.88
CA GLU A 55 -5.74 -5.03 -18.10
C GLU A 55 -6.79 -4.69 -19.17
N GLU A 56 -7.79 -5.54 -19.39
CA GLU A 56 -8.93 -5.28 -20.31
C GLU A 56 -9.65 -3.97 -20.00
N HIS A 57 -9.73 -3.61 -18.72
CA HIS A 57 -10.39 -2.39 -18.26
C HIS A 57 -9.43 -1.21 -18.03
N ASN A 58 -8.17 -1.32 -18.48
CA ASN A 58 -7.13 -0.31 -18.25
C ASN A 58 -6.93 0.01 -16.76
N ILE A 59 -7.07 -0.99 -15.89
CA ILE A 59 -6.82 -0.91 -14.45
C ILE A 59 -5.43 -1.50 -14.17
N LEU A 60 -4.57 -0.72 -13.53
CA LEU A 60 -3.27 -1.21 -13.07
C LEU A 60 -3.47 -2.14 -11.88
N PHE A 61 -3.22 -3.43 -12.08
CA PHE A 61 -3.23 -4.41 -10.99
C PHE A 61 -1.93 -4.30 -10.20
N ILE A 62 -2.02 -4.03 -8.90
CA ILE A 62 -0.87 -3.89 -7.99
C ILE A 62 -0.89 -5.08 -7.03
N PHE A 63 0.06 -5.98 -7.16
CA PHE A 63 0.19 -7.12 -6.27
C PHE A 63 0.87 -6.69 -4.97
N ALA A 64 0.16 -6.80 -3.84
CA ALA A 64 0.71 -6.50 -2.54
C ALA A 64 1.17 -7.75 -1.81
N LEU A 65 2.24 -7.65 -1.03
CA LEU A 65 2.74 -8.68 -0.15
C LEU A 65 3.08 -8.09 1.21
N SER A 66 2.57 -8.69 2.27
CA SER A 66 2.90 -8.33 3.64
C SER A 66 3.75 -9.45 4.25
N PRO A 67 5.08 -9.27 4.38
CA PRO A 67 5.96 -10.32 4.91
C PRO A 67 5.73 -10.62 6.38
N GLY A 68 4.75 -9.95 6.97
CA GLY A 68 4.29 -10.23 8.30
C GLY A 68 5.25 -9.81 9.40
N SER A 69 4.93 -10.26 10.61
CA SER A 69 5.71 -10.00 11.82
C SER A 69 6.88 -10.96 12.00
N ASP A 70 7.05 -11.92 11.11
CA ASP A 70 8.01 -13.02 11.24
C ASP A 70 9.15 -13.00 10.21
N VAL A 71 9.22 -11.97 9.37
CA VAL A 71 10.35 -11.80 8.44
C VAL A 71 11.64 -11.52 9.20
N VAL A 72 12.70 -12.24 8.85
CA VAL A 72 14.06 -11.99 9.32
C VAL A 72 14.84 -11.33 8.19
N TYR A 73 15.03 -10.02 8.31
CA TYR A 73 15.59 -9.18 7.24
C TYR A 73 17.02 -9.57 6.83
N SER A 74 17.80 -10.16 7.77
CA SER A 74 19.16 -10.62 7.56
C SER A 74 19.26 -12.03 7.00
N GLN A 75 18.16 -12.78 6.91
CA GLN A 75 18.16 -14.14 6.36
C GLN A 75 17.96 -14.14 4.86
N GLU A 76 18.93 -14.68 4.15
CA GLU A 76 18.89 -14.80 2.69
C GLU A 76 17.68 -15.60 2.20
N ASP A 77 17.28 -16.64 2.92
CA ASP A 77 16.13 -17.46 2.59
C ASP A 77 14.83 -16.64 2.57
N ASP A 78 14.60 -15.78 3.57
CA ASP A 78 13.42 -14.92 3.64
C ASP A 78 13.39 -13.91 2.50
N VAL A 79 14.54 -13.32 2.17
CA VAL A 79 14.69 -12.42 1.02
C VAL A 79 14.40 -13.16 -0.29
N ASN A 80 14.88 -14.40 -0.43
CA ASN A 80 14.67 -15.21 -1.62
C ASN A 80 13.22 -15.68 -1.75
N PHE A 81 12.52 -15.99 -0.65
CA PHE A 81 11.09 -16.27 -0.66
C PHE A 81 10.28 -15.06 -1.16
N LEU A 82 10.58 -13.85 -0.68
CA LEU A 82 9.93 -12.63 -1.16
C LEU A 82 10.17 -12.40 -2.65
N LYS A 83 11.42 -12.53 -3.10
CA LYS A 83 11.76 -12.42 -4.53
C LYS A 83 10.99 -13.44 -5.37
N SER A 84 10.98 -14.70 -4.94
CA SER A 84 10.31 -15.79 -5.66
C SER A 84 8.80 -15.56 -5.78
N LYS A 85 8.16 -15.10 -4.70
CA LYS A 85 6.74 -14.78 -4.67
C LYS A 85 6.37 -13.63 -5.62
N LEU A 86 7.13 -12.55 -5.58
CA LEU A 86 6.90 -11.39 -6.45
C LEU A 86 7.24 -11.70 -7.92
N GLN A 87 8.26 -12.50 -8.17
CA GLN A 87 8.57 -13.02 -9.50
C GLN A 87 7.48 -13.97 -10.02
N GLN A 88 6.83 -14.75 -9.14
CA GLN A 88 5.67 -15.55 -9.50
C GLN A 88 4.54 -14.63 -10.02
N ALA A 89 4.20 -13.56 -9.28
CA ALA A 89 3.22 -12.58 -9.75
C ALA A 89 3.64 -11.91 -11.07
N ALA A 90 4.94 -11.61 -11.26
CA ALA A 90 5.46 -11.07 -12.51
C ALA A 90 5.24 -12.01 -13.70
N ARG A 91 5.46 -13.32 -13.52
CA ARG A 91 5.20 -14.33 -14.56
C ARG A 91 3.73 -14.45 -14.94
N LEU A 92 2.83 -14.07 -14.02
CA LEU A 92 1.38 -14.04 -14.28
C LEU A 92 0.93 -12.77 -15.02
N GLY A 93 1.84 -11.82 -15.28
CA GLY A 93 1.57 -10.57 -15.99
C GLY A 93 1.53 -9.31 -15.10
N CYS A 94 1.71 -9.46 -13.79
CA CYS A 94 1.74 -8.31 -12.89
C CYS A 94 2.96 -7.43 -13.16
N ARG A 95 2.76 -6.09 -13.16
CA ARG A 95 3.81 -5.09 -13.43
C ARG A 95 3.97 -4.05 -12.32
N ALA A 96 3.10 -4.12 -11.31
CA ALA A 96 3.09 -3.18 -10.19
C ALA A 96 3.00 -3.93 -8.87
N TYR A 97 3.74 -3.47 -7.87
CA TYR A 97 3.91 -4.21 -6.63
C TYR A 97 3.79 -3.32 -5.41
N ALA A 98 3.50 -3.94 -4.27
CA ALA A 98 3.54 -3.28 -2.97
C ALA A 98 4.15 -4.18 -1.90
N LEU A 99 4.97 -3.61 -1.02
CA LEU A 99 5.38 -4.23 0.24
C LEU A 99 4.72 -3.51 1.41
N LEU A 100 4.06 -4.27 2.27
CA LEU A 100 3.27 -3.74 3.36
C LEU A 100 3.87 -4.16 4.71
N PHE A 101 4.27 -3.16 5.51
CA PHE A 101 4.81 -3.35 6.87
C PHE A 101 3.95 -2.68 7.94
N ASP A 102 2.64 -2.53 7.63
CA ASP A 102 1.64 -2.07 8.59
C ASP A 102 1.34 -3.13 9.65
N ASP A 103 0.99 -2.66 10.83
CA ASP A 103 0.52 -3.46 11.97
C ASP A 103 1.44 -4.66 12.35
N ILE A 104 2.75 -4.46 12.26
CA ILE A 104 3.75 -5.43 12.69
C ILE A 104 4.50 -4.95 13.95
N ASP A 105 5.14 -5.88 14.66
CA ASP A 105 6.05 -5.52 15.76
C ASP A 105 7.27 -4.74 15.21
N THR A 106 7.65 -3.70 15.92
CA THR A 106 8.81 -2.88 15.57
C THR A 106 10.13 -3.42 16.14
N ARG A 107 10.08 -4.47 16.95
CA ARG A 107 11.28 -5.07 17.53
C ARG A 107 11.94 -5.99 16.51
N LEU A 108 13.21 -5.73 16.25
CA LEU A 108 14.04 -6.62 15.44
C LEU A 108 14.49 -7.83 16.25
N CYS A 109 14.66 -8.97 15.59
CA CYS A 109 15.38 -10.09 16.17
C CYS A 109 16.86 -9.71 16.43
N PRO A 110 17.60 -10.42 17.28
CA PRO A 110 18.99 -10.08 17.60
C PRO A 110 19.90 -9.97 16.38
N ALA A 111 19.76 -10.86 15.39
CA ALA A 111 20.55 -10.84 14.18
C ALA A 111 20.28 -9.58 13.34
N ASP A 112 19.02 -9.22 13.14
CA ASP A 112 18.64 -8.01 12.41
C ASP A 112 19.04 -6.74 13.16
N GLN A 113 18.96 -6.75 14.49
CA GLN A 113 19.40 -5.64 15.31
C GLN A 113 20.90 -5.39 15.18
N GLU A 114 21.71 -6.45 15.13
CA GLU A 114 23.16 -6.35 14.94
C GLU A 114 23.52 -5.76 13.57
N ILE A 115 22.83 -6.20 12.51
CA ILE A 115 23.15 -5.80 11.12
C ILE A 115 22.58 -4.43 10.78
N PHE A 116 21.32 -4.18 11.09
CA PHE A 116 20.62 -2.98 10.64
C PHE A 116 20.50 -1.88 11.70
N GLY A 117 20.52 -2.25 12.97
CA GLY A 117 20.43 -1.33 14.10
C GLY A 117 19.04 -0.68 14.30
N SER A 118 18.16 -0.71 13.29
CA SER A 118 16.80 -0.16 13.40
C SER A 118 15.84 -0.78 12.38
N PRO A 119 14.52 -0.84 12.71
CA PRO A 119 13.49 -1.35 11.79
C PRO A 119 13.43 -0.58 10.46
N GLY A 120 13.60 0.73 10.50
CA GLY A 120 13.60 1.56 9.28
C GLY A 120 14.71 1.17 8.31
N ARG A 121 15.92 0.94 8.81
CA ARG A 121 17.05 0.50 7.96
C ARG A 121 16.85 -0.91 7.42
N ALA A 122 16.35 -1.83 8.24
CA ALA A 122 16.06 -3.20 7.82
C ALA A 122 15.01 -3.23 6.70
N GLN A 123 13.89 -2.53 6.89
CA GLN A 123 12.81 -2.46 5.89
C GLN A 123 13.27 -1.75 4.61
N VAL A 124 14.05 -0.68 4.70
CA VAL A 124 14.62 0.01 3.53
C VAL A 124 15.56 -0.89 2.75
N ALA A 125 16.49 -1.58 3.44
CA ALA A 125 17.43 -2.49 2.79
C ALA A 125 16.70 -3.58 2.00
N LEU A 126 15.77 -4.28 2.66
CA LEU A 126 14.95 -5.32 2.03
C LEU A 126 14.15 -4.77 0.85
N THR A 127 13.47 -3.63 1.05
CA THR A 127 12.59 -3.07 0.02
C THR A 127 13.38 -2.62 -1.21
N ASN A 128 14.54 -1.98 -1.02
CA ASN A 128 15.41 -1.58 -2.12
C ASN A 128 15.94 -2.80 -2.88
N GLU A 129 16.32 -3.86 -2.18
CA GLU A 129 16.80 -5.11 -2.80
C GLU A 129 15.70 -5.76 -3.64
N ILE A 130 14.48 -5.86 -3.11
CA ILE A 130 13.33 -6.40 -3.84
C ILE A 130 13.00 -5.53 -5.05
N TYR A 131 12.99 -4.20 -4.90
CA TYR A 131 12.75 -3.27 -5.99
C TYR A 131 13.75 -3.44 -7.15
N GLN A 132 15.03 -3.59 -6.83
CA GLN A 132 16.09 -3.87 -7.80
C GLN A 132 15.91 -5.24 -8.47
N ALA A 133 15.62 -6.28 -7.68
CA ALA A 133 15.42 -7.64 -8.19
C ALA A 133 14.25 -7.77 -9.16
N LEU A 134 13.26 -6.88 -9.06
CA LEU A 134 12.12 -6.78 -9.99
C LEU A 134 12.39 -5.85 -11.20
N GLY A 135 13.61 -5.34 -11.35
CA GLY A 135 13.99 -4.47 -12.46
C GLY A 135 13.48 -3.04 -12.33
N CYS A 136 13.29 -2.55 -11.10
CA CYS A 136 12.83 -1.19 -10.80
C CYS A 136 11.49 -0.86 -11.49
N PRO A 137 10.40 -1.57 -11.16
CA PRO A 137 9.11 -1.35 -11.80
C PRO A 137 8.62 0.09 -11.61
N GLU A 138 7.92 0.64 -12.61
CA GLU A 138 7.42 2.02 -12.62
C GLU A 138 6.51 2.30 -11.42
N THR A 139 5.72 1.31 -11.00
CA THR A 139 4.87 1.41 -9.81
C THR A 139 5.30 0.40 -8.76
N PHE A 140 5.89 0.91 -7.70
CA PHE A 140 6.20 0.16 -6.51
C PHE A 140 5.77 0.95 -5.28
N LEU A 141 4.93 0.34 -4.43
CA LEU A 141 4.40 0.96 -3.24
C LEU A 141 5.04 0.36 -1.98
N PHE A 142 5.21 1.19 -0.99
CA PHE A 142 5.71 0.80 0.32
C PHE A 142 4.78 1.33 1.41
N CYS A 143 4.21 0.44 2.22
CA CYS A 143 3.48 0.84 3.42
C CYS A 143 4.41 0.75 4.63
N PRO A 144 4.77 1.87 5.26
CA PRO A 144 5.65 1.86 6.42
C PRO A 144 4.93 1.36 7.67
N THR A 145 5.67 0.92 8.68
CA THR A 145 5.12 0.62 10.01
C THR A 145 4.57 1.88 10.67
N GLU A 146 5.22 3.02 10.48
CA GLU A 146 4.69 4.33 10.86
C GLU A 146 3.87 4.93 9.71
N TYR A 147 2.71 4.34 9.38
CA TYR A 147 1.88 4.70 8.22
C TYR A 147 0.87 5.84 8.46
N CYS A 148 0.85 6.43 9.66
CA CYS A 148 0.07 7.62 10.01
C CYS A 148 0.74 8.43 11.11
N ALA A 149 0.31 9.69 11.30
CA ALA A 149 0.98 10.58 12.26
C ALA A 149 0.89 10.10 13.71
N SER A 150 -0.19 9.41 14.09
CA SER A 150 -0.34 8.87 15.45
C SER A 150 0.58 7.67 15.74
N ARG A 151 1.14 7.04 14.71
CA ARG A 151 2.11 5.94 14.85
C ARG A 151 3.56 6.42 14.77
N ALA A 152 3.80 7.64 14.32
CA ALA A 152 5.15 8.21 14.21
C ALA A 152 5.72 8.53 15.60
N VAL A 153 6.92 7.99 15.90
CA VAL A 153 7.53 8.10 17.24
C VAL A 153 8.79 8.99 17.18
N PRO A 154 8.87 10.03 18.02
CA PRO A 154 7.87 10.55 18.96
C PRO A 154 6.75 11.38 18.27
N ASN A 155 6.96 11.78 17.04
CA ASN A 155 6.02 12.43 16.12
C ASN A 155 6.65 12.49 14.71
N VAL A 156 5.87 12.86 13.70
CA VAL A 156 6.32 12.89 12.29
C VAL A 156 7.62 13.65 12.09
N ALA A 157 7.74 14.85 12.67
CA ALA A 157 8.91 15.71 12.45
C ALA A 157 10.21 15.17 13.08
N LYS A 158 10.10 14.32 14.11
CA LYS A 158 11.22 13.77 14.86
C LYS A 158 11.39 12.26 14.70
N SER A 159 10.58 11.62 13.88
CA SER A 159 10.70 10.19 13.62
C SER A 159 11.98 9.90 12.86
N THR A 160 12.86 9.14 13.49
CA THR A 160 14.07 8.61 12.83
C THR A 160 13.73 7.57 11.79
N TYR A 161 12.64 6.80 11.99
CA TYR A 161 12.14 5.83 11.04
C TYR A 161 11.73 6.52 9.73
N LEU A 162 10.87 7.54 9.78
CA LEU A 162 10.43 8.29 8.59
C LEU A 162 11.58 9.05 7.92
N ALA A 163 12.52 9.59 8.71
CA ALA A 163 13.72 10.23 8.17
C ALA A 163 14.60 9.25 7.38
N THR A 164 14.77 8.02 7.89
CA THR A 164 15.47 6.94 7.19
C THR A 164 14.79 6.60 5.86
N LEU A 165 13.46 6.46 5.84
CA LEU A 165 12.72 6.25 4.58
C LEU A 165 12.97 7.38 3.58
N GLY A 166 12.92 8.63 4.02
CA GLY A 166 13.13 9.79 3.16
C GLY A 166 14.53 9.91 2.59
N THR A 167 15.52 9.31 3.26
CA THR A 167 16.93 9.40 2.87
C THR A 167 17.37 8.18 2.05
N ASP A 168 17.00 6.99 2.48
CA ASP A 168 17.65 5.76 2.04
C ASP A 168 16.75 4.88 1.14
N LEU A 169 15.41 5.10 1.14
CA LEU A 169 14.50 4.37 0.27
C LEU A 169 14.64 4.87 -1.17
N ALA A 170 14.76 3.95 -2.15
CA ALA A 170 14.90 4.27 -3.56
C ALA A 170 13.80 5.23 -4.06
N GLN A 171 14.18 6.22 -4.87
CA GLN A 171 13.29 7.32 -5.28
C GLN A 171 12.08 6.87 -6.12
N GLY A 172 12.19 5.74 -6.84
CA GLY A 172 11.07 5.16 -7.60
C GLY A 172 10.00 4.48 -6.74
N ILE A 173 10.23 4.33 -5.44
CA ILE A 173 9.30 3.69 -4.51
C ILE A 173 8.38 4.75 -3.89
N ASN A 174 7.07 4.56 -4.03
CA ASN A 174 6.05 5.46 -3.49
C ASN A 174 5.61 5.00 -2.10
N ILE A 175 5.42 5.95 -1.18
CA ILE A 175 5.06 5.66 0.21
C ILE A 175 3.57 5.86 0.42
N LEU A 176 2.93 4.84 1.04
CA LEU A 176 1.53 4.88 1.46
C LEU A 176 1.40 5.58 2.82
N TRP A 177 0.31 6.33 3.00
CA TRP A 177 0.04 7.07 4.23
C TRP A 177 -1.45 7.26 4.46
N THR A 178 -1.95 7.01 5.69
CA THR A 178 -3.39 7.10 5.99
C THR A 178 -3.82 8.46 6.55
N GLY A 179 -2.89 9.34 6.86
CA GLY A 179 -3.19 10.67 7.40
C GLY A 179 -2.81 10.85 8.87
N PRO A 180 -3.55 11.69 9.62
CA PRO A 180 -3.29 11.88 11.06
C PRO A 180 -3.40 10.63 11.91
N ILE A 181 -4.36 9.76 11.60
CA ILE A 181 -4.64 8.49 12.29
C ILE A 181 -4.98 7.40 11.26
N VAL A 182 -5.17 6.16 11.70
CA VAL A 182 -5.48 5.01 10.84
C VAL A 182 -6.74 5.27 9.99
N VAL A 183 -7.83 5.74 10.62
CA VAL A 183 -9.08 6.14 9.95
C VAL A 183 -9.24 7.64 10.11
N SER A 184 -8.72 8.41 9.18
CA SER A 184 -8.71 9.88 9.23
C SER A 184 -10.00 10.46 8.67
N LYS A 185 -10.79 11.16 9.49
CA LYS A 185 -11.97 11.91 9.02
C LYS A 185 -11.56 13.12 8.16
N THR A 186 -10.45 13.77 8.53
CA THR A 186 -9.87 14.90 7.78
C THR A 186 -8.38 14.72 7.59
N ILE A 187 -7.86 15.13 6.45
CA ILE A 187 -6.42 15.07 6.14
C ILE A 187 -5.94 16.49 5.80
N PRO A 188 -5.33 17.20 6.78
CA PRO A 188 -4.90 18.58 6.59
C PRO A 188 -3.70 18.68 5.63
N THR A 189 -3.76 19.66 4.71
CA THR A 189 -2.73 19.90 3.69
C THR A 189 -1.33 20.14 4.30
N LEU A 190 -1.26 20.82 5.46
CA LEU A 190 0.01 21.11 6.12
C LEU A 190 0.73 19.82 6.54
N GLY A 191 0.00 18.89 7.19
CA GLY A 191 0.61 17.62 7.63
C GLY A 191 1.19 16.81 6.46
N ILE A 192 0.46 16.74 5.33
CA ILE A 192 0.94 16.05 4.13
C ILE A 192 2.14 16.77 3.51
N ARG A 193 2.13 18.10 3.47
CA ARG A 193 3.27 18.87 2.96
C ARG A 193 4.55 18.66 3.79
N ASP A 194 4.42 18.67 5.11
CA ASP A 194 5.56 18.49 6.00
C ASP A 194 6.08 17.06 5.97
N LEU A 195 5.18 16.06 5.86
CA LEU A 195 5.54 14.68 5.61
C LEU A 195 6.25 14.49 4.26
N ALA A 196 5.72 15.05 3.17
CA ALA A 196 6.33 14.94 1.85
C ALA A 196 7.75 15.57 1.78
N ARG A 197 7.99 16.63 2.56
CA ARG A 197 9.32 17.20 2.73
C ARG A 197 10.27 16.25 3.47
N LEU A 198 9.81 15.64 4.57
CA LEU A 198 10.60 14.68 5.32
C LEU A 198 10.95 13.45 4.48
N LEU A 199 9.95 12.92 3.77
CA LEU A 199 10.11 11.75 2.90
C LEU A 199 10.80 12.08 1.56
N LYS A 200 11.01 13.36 1.23
CA LYS A 200 11.61 13.85 -0.02
C LYS A 200 10.89 13.35 -1.28
N ARG A 201 9.58 13.07 -1.17
CA ARG A 201 8.73 12.61 -2.27
C ARG A 201 7.25 12.89 -1.97
N SER A 202 6.44 12.93 -3.03
CA SER A 202 4.99 12.89 -2.88
C SER A 202 4.55 11.50 -2.39
N ILE A 203 3.43 11.44 -1.67
CA ILE A 203 2.90 10.21 -1.12
C ILE A 203 1.71 9.70 -1.91
N VAL A 204 1.31 8.45 -1.70
CA VAL A 204 0.02 7.90 -2.08
C VAL A 204 -0.84 7.80 -0.82
N LEU A 205 -2.04 8.37 -0.85
CA LEU A 205 -2.96 8.22 0.27
C LEU A 205 -3.54 6.80 0.27
N TRP A 206 -3.42 6.11 1.39
CA TRP A 206 -4.24 4.96 1.74
C TRP A 206 -5.42 5.47 2.56
N ASP A 207 -6.58 5.56 1.94
CA ASP A 207 -7.71 6.25 2.53
C ASP A 207 -8.74 5.28 3.11
N ASN A 208 -8.84 5.27 4.44
CA ASN A 208 -9.75 4.41 5.21
C ASN A 208 -11.07 5.11 5.58
N LEU A 209 -11.45 6.21 4.91
CA LEU A 209 -12.65 6.97 5.29
C LEU A 209 -13.91 6.11 5.34
N HIS A 210 -14.04 5.17 4.43
CA HIS A 210 -15.21 4.30 4.29
C HIS A 210 -14.93 2.84 4.69
N ALA A 211 -13.74 2.56 5.21
CA ALA A 211 -13.39 1.21 5.63
C ALA A 211 -14.24 0.78 6.84
N ASN A 212 -14.85 -0.41 6.76
CA ASN A 212 -15.64 -0.99 7.85
C ASN A 212 -15.18 -2.40 8.25
N ASP A 213 -14.07 -2.86 7.74
CA ASP A 213 -13.50 -4.19 8.01
C ASP A 213 -13.11 -4.42 9.48
N TYR A 214 -12.99 -3.33 10.25
CA TYR A 214 -12.75 -3.34 11.70
C TYR A 214 -14.03 -3.27 12.55
N ASP A 215 -15.21 -2.95 11.95
CA ASP A 215 -16.51 -2.88 12.61
C ASP A 215 -17.64 -3.26 11.64
N GLN A 216 -17.89 -4.56 11.50
CA GLN A 216 -18.90 -5.12 10.59
C GLN A 216 -20.36 -4.68 10.89
N ARG A 217 -20.60 -3.93 11.97
CA ARG A 217 -21.92 -3.36 12.29
C ARG A 217 -22.15 -2.02 11.62
N ARG A 218 -21.16 -1.46 10.96
CA ARG A 218 -21.22 -0.15 10.34
C ARG A 218 -21.01 -0.25 8.84
N VAL A 219 -21.82 0.50 8.11
CA VAL A 219 -21.67 0.74 6.68
C VAL A 219 -21.61 2.26 6.48
N PHE A 220 -20.58 2.73 5.77
CA PHE A 220 -20.34 4.16 5.54
C PHE A 220 -20.88 4.56 4.17
N LEU A 221 -22.09 5.13 4.14
CA LEU A 221 -22.79 5.53 2.91
C LEU A 221 -22.53 6.98 2.49
N GLY A 222 -21.78 7.73 3.29
CA GLY A 222 -21.52 9.15 3.04
C GLY A 222 -20.56 9.40 1.87
N PRO A 223 -20.53 10.63 1.34
CA PRO A 223 -19.63 10.99 0.27
C PRO A 223 -18.17 11.06 0.74
N TYR A 224 -17.25 10.96 -0.22
CA TYR A 224 -15.83 11.23 0.01
C TYR A 224 -15.64 12.70 0.39
N CYS A 225 -15.09 12.94 1.57
CA CYS A 225 -14.96 14.29 2.12
C CYS A 225 -13.75 14.44 3.05
N GLY A 226 -13.48 15.65 3.54
CA GLY A 226 -12.40 15.92 4.48
C GLY A 226 -10.99 15.93 3.87
N ARG A 227 -10.89 15.92 2.53
CA ARG A 227 -9.63 15.99 1.78
C ARG A 227 -9.62 17.26 0.93
N PRO A 228 -8.85 18.30 1.36
CA PRO A 228 -8.79 19.55 0.60
C PRO A 228 -8.26 19.34 -0.82
N LEU A 229 -8.88 19.99 -1.81
CA LEU A 229 -8.43 19.94 -3.21
C LEU A 229 -6.96 20.39 -3.38
N ALA A 230 -6.44 21.15 -2.41
CA ALA A 230 -5.03 21.56 -2.40
C ALA A 230 -4.06 20.38 -2.33
N LEU A 231 -4.45 19.21 -1.81
CA LEU A 231 -3.63 18.01 -1.82
C LEU A 231 -3.27 17.60 -3.24
N ARG A 232 -4.27 17.58 -4.11
CA ARG A 232 -4.13 17.25 -5.54
C ARG A 232 -3.52 18.41 -6.32
N ARG A 233 -4.09 19.59 -6.24
CA ARG A 233 -3.67 20.77 -7.02
C ARG A 233 -2.22 21.16 -6.80
N ARG A 234 -1.68 20.94 -5.61
CA ARG A 234 -0.28 21.24 -5.26
C ARG A 234 0.65 20.04 -5.46
N LYS A 235 0.16 18.95 -6.05
CA LYS A 235 0.91 17.71 -6.27
C LYS A 235 1.59 17.16 -5.00
N LEU A 236 0.93 17.31 -3.85
CA LEU A 236 1.43 16.80 -2.58
C LEU A 236 1.22 15.28 -2.46
N ILE A 237 0.27 14.77 -3.22
CA ILE A 237 -0.02 13.34 -3.36
C ILE A 237 0.06 12.94 -4.82
N GLN A 238 0.48 11.70 -5.08
CA GLN A 238 0.50 11.09 -6.40
C GLN A 238 -0.83 10.42 -6.74
N GLY A 239 -1.59 10.05 -5.72
CA GLY A 239 -2.88 9.37 -5.89
C GLY A 239 -3.53 9.02 -4.57
N VAL A 240 -4.67 8.37 -4.70
CA VAL A 240 -5.45 7.84 -3.58
C VAL A 240 -5.81 6.40 -3.87
N LEU A 241 -5.55 5.52 -2.93
CA LEU A 241 -6.09 4.17 -2.85
C LEU A 241 -7.09 4.15 -1.70
N THR A 242 -8.37 4.01 -2.01
CA THR A 242 -9.40 3.93 -0.97
C THR A 242 -9.62 2.49 -0.53
N ASN A 243 -9.75 2.30 0.79
CA ASN A 243 -10.27 1.08 1.38
C ASN A 243 -11.77 1.34 1.66
N PRO A 244 -12.68 0.77 0.85
CA PRO A 244 -14.11 1.05 0.95
C PRO A 244 -14.79 0.13 1.97
N ASN A 245 -16.15 0.16 2.04
CA ASN A 245 -16.89 -0.86 2.77
C ASN A 245 -16.65 -2.26 2.18
N CYS A 246 -16.74 -3.28 3.03
CA CYS A 246 -16.70 -4.68 2.60
C CYS A 246 -17.90 -5.05 1.71
N GLU A 247 -19.05 -4.40 1.92
CA GLU A 247 -20.26 -4.55 1.13
C GLU A 247 -20.13 -3.70 -0.15
N PHE A 248 -19.91 -4.37 -1.28
CA PHE A 248 -19.61 -3.71 -2.56
C PHE A 248 -20.70 -2.70 -2.96
N GLU A 249 -21.97 -3.08 -2.91
CA GLU A 249 -23.10 -2.24 -3.33
C GLU A 249 -23.26 -0.96 -2.49
N ALA A 250 -22.70 -0.95 -1.28
CA ALA A 250 -22.72 0.23 -0.41
C ALA A 250 -21.73 1.33 -0.84
N ASN A 251 -20.81 1.02 -1.77
CA ASN A 251 -19.69 1.89 -2.09
C ASN A 251 -19.97 2.90 -3.20
N PHE A 252 -21.11 2.85 -3.89
CA PHE A 252 -21.39 3.71 -5.04
C PHE A 252 -21.17 5.20 -4.75
N VAL A 253 -21.75 5.74 -3.67
CA VAL A 253 -21.62 7.17 -3.32
C VAL A 253 -20.17 7.52 -2.98
N ALA A 254 -19.52 6.66 -2.19
CA ALA A 254 -18.13 6.85 -1.78
C ALA A 254 -17.18 6.90 -2.99
N LEU A 255 -17.28 5.91 -3.87
CA LEU A 255 -16.42 5.78 -5.05
C LEU A 255 -16.72 6.85 -6.10
N HIS A 256 -18.00 7.13 -6.37
CA HIS A 256 -18.40 8.16 -7.32
C HIS A 256 -17.90 9.55 -6.89
N THR A 257 -18.06 9.90 -5.62
CA THR A 257 -17.62 11.22 -5.10
C THR A 257 -16.10 11.31 -4.95
N LEU A 258 -15.41 10.20 -4.68
CA LEU A 258 -13.94 10.14 -4.77
C LEU A 258 -13.48 10.41 -6.21
N ALA A 259 -14.13 9.78 -7.19
CA ALA A 259 -13.83 10.00 -8.61
C ALA A 259 -14.02 11.46 -9.02
N GLN A 260 -15.09 12.10 -8.56
CA GLN A 260 -15.31 13.55 -8.78
C GLN A 260 -14.24 14.41 -8.11
N TRP A 261 -13.83 14.06 -6.89
CA TRP A 261 -12.77 14.77 -6.19
C TRP A 261 -11.42 14.63 -6.92
N ALA A 262 -11.16 13.50 -7.57
CA ALA A 262 -9.91 13.20 -8.25
C ALA A 262 -9.79 13.85 -9.65
N ARG A 263 -10.90 14.30 -10.25
CA ARG A 263 -10.94 15.06 -11.52
C ARG A 263 -10.62 16.53 -11.31
#